data_14446199cae4eedcf72dc4abb3330a3e
#
_entry.id   14446199cae4eedcf72dc4abb3330a3e
#
_cell.length_a   1.000
_cell.length_b   1.000
_cell.length_c   1.000
_cell.angle_alpha   90.00
_cell.angle_beta   90.00
_cell.angle_gamma   90.00
#
_symmetry.space_group_name_H-M   'P 1'
#
loop_
_entity.id
_entity.type
_entity.pdbx_description
1 polymer ?
#
loop_
_entity_poly.entity_id
_entity_poly.type
_entity_poly.pdbx_seq_one_letter_code
_entity_poly.pdbx_strand_id
1 'polypeptide(L)'
;PFLAYYPMILVHNPFPPAPNSVDRNEQDNKKNFVDMVNYMDALVGRLVDTLEANGLRENTLVVFTGDNGTNEVLHSEFEGEQLRGGKGYTYDHGTHVPLIANWPGRIPEGQVNGDLIAFSDFFPTIVEAAGLPPKNVTDADGWSFWPQCEGRKGKPRDWVYGYYFPRPYSKKFDDKYNHWEVRYARDERYKLYDNGDLYDTQKDVLEKSVVDRERSSSAVKRARKKLQAVLDSYPNRGAQVDYSKVEGVYPSEMKR
;
A
#
# COMPACT_ATOMS: atom_id res chain seq x y z
N PRO A 1 4.23 23.12 -16.54
CA PRO A 1 3.93 22.06 -15.58
C PRO A 1 4.63 20.76 -15.96
N PHE A 2 4.97 19.93 -14.96
CA PHE A 2 5.52 18.60 -15.16
C PHE A 2 4.91 17.61 -14.14
N LEU A 3 4.97 16.34 -14.45
CA LEU A 3 4.74 15.23 -13.54
C LEU A 3 6.00 14.36 -13.57
N ALA A 4 6.59 14.11 -12.40
CA ALA A 4 7.71 13.19 -12.26
C ALA A 4 7.25 11.98 -11.42
N TYR A 5 7.40 10.78 -11.98
CA TYR A 5 7.25 9.53 -11.27
C TYR A 5 8.63 8.93 -11.07
N TYR A 6 9.03 8.80 -9.81
CA TYR A 6 10.36 8.32 -9.44
C TYR A 6 10.29 7.02 -8.62
N PRO A 7 10.22 5.86 -9.28
CA PRO A 7 10.20 4.56 -8.60
C PRO A 7 11.61 4.21 -8.11
N MET A 8 11.85 4.43 -6.82
CA MET A 8 13.13 4.08 -6.20
C MET A 8 13.24 2.56 -6.02
N ILE A 9 14.43 1.98 -6.27
CA ILE A 9 14.74 0.59 -5.92
C ILE A 9 14.83 0.42 -4.40
N LEU A 10 15.22 1.48 -3.69
CA LEU A 10 15.29 1.51 -2.23
C LEU A 10 13.86 1.41 -1.64
N VAL A 11 13.64 0.56 -0.66
CA VAL A 11 14.60 -0.23 0.12
C VAL A 11 14.41 -1.74 -0.16
N HIS A 12 14.37 -2.13 -1.43
CA HIS A 12 14.13 -3.51 -1.85
C HIS A 12 15.35 -4.40 -1.54
N ASN A 13 15.11 -5.69 -1.25
CA ASN A 13 16.17 -6.69 -1.13
C ASN A 13 16.85 -6.97 -2.51
N PRO A 14 18.12 -7.47 -2.52
CA PRO A 14 18.97 -7.74 -1.37
C PRO A 14 19.31 -6.48 -0.60
N PHE A 15 19.73 -6.63 0.67
CA PHE A 15 20.08 -5.49 1.51
C PHE A 15 21.61 -5.29 1.53
N PRO A 16 22.22 -4.73 0.49
CA PRO A 16 23.62 -4.36 0.52
C PRO A 16 23.82 -3.09 1.34
N PRO A 17 25.05 -2.82 1.84
CA PRO A 17 25.38 -1.52 2.40
C PRO A 17 25.04 -0.39 1.43
N ALA A 18 24.37 0.65 1.93
CA ALA A 18 24.03 1.84 1.16
C ALA A 18 25.32 2.61 0.75
N PRO A 19 25.28 3.47 -0.29
CA PRO A 19 26.45 4.23 -0.72
C PRO A 19 27.13 5.05 0.38
N ASN A 20 26.38 5.48 1.39
CA ASN A 20 26.85 6.24 2.55
C ASN A 20 27.02 5.41 3.83
N SER A 21 26.89 4.08 3.78
CA SER A 21 27.15 3.20 4.93
C SER A 21 28.59 3.33 5.41
N VAL A 22 28.77 3.36 6.73
CA VAL A 22 30.08 3.44 7.37
C VAL A 22 30.89 2.14 7.11
N ASP A 23 30.24 0.98 7.28
CA ASP A 23 30.83 -0.30 6.92
C ASP A 23 30.28 -0.81 5.60
N ARG A 24 31.15 -0.84 4.58
CA ARG A 24 30.81 -1.33 3.23
C ARG A 24 30.78 -2.86 3.12
N ASN A 25 31.18 -3.58 4.18
CA ASN A 25 31.22 -5.03 4.25
C ASN A 25 30.19 -5.60 5.25
N GLU A 26 29.31 -4.76 5.79
CA GLU A 26 28.25 -5.20 6.70
C GLU A 26 27.36 -6.28 6.06
N GLN A 27 27.12 -7.38 6.77
CA GLN A 27 26.31 -8.50 6.30
C GLN A 27 24.95 -8.61 7.02
N ASP A 28 24.72 -7.79 8.04
CA ASP A 28 23.46 -7.77 8.77
C ASP A 28 22.37 -7.05 7.95
N ASN A 29 21.38 -7.81 7.52
CA ASN A 29 20.28 -7.29 6.71
C ASN A 29 19.52 -6.14 7.40
N LYS A 30 19.35 -6.19 8.73
CA LYS A 30 18.62 -5.14 9.46
C LYS A 30 19.40 -3.84 9.50
N LYS A 31 20.70 -3.90 9.76
CA LYS A 31 21.58 -2.72 9.75
C LYS A 31 21.61 -2.09 8.36
N ASN A 32 21.83 -2.92 7.34
CA ASN A 32 21.83 -2.45 5.96
C ASN A 32 20.48 -1.85 5.54
N PHE A 33 19.38 -2.45 5.99
CA PHE A 33 18.05 -1.89 5.73
C PHE A 33 17.87 -0.50 6.37
N VAL A 34 18.34 -0.31 7.61
CA VAL A 34 18.32 1.01 8.28
C VAL A 34 19.15 2.01 7.48
N ASP A 35 20.35 1.63 7.04
CA ASP A 35 21.20 2.50 6.21
C ASP A 35 20.51 2.83 4.87
N MET A 36 19.84 1.86 4.24
CA MET A 36 19.10 2.08 3.00
C MET A 36 17.92 3.04 3.19
N VAL A 37 17.20 2.95 4.33
CA VAL A 37 16.13 3.91 4.67
C VAL A 37 16.69 5.32 4.84
N ASN A 38 17.77 5.46 5.60
CA ASN A 38 18.43 6.75 5.79
C ASN A 38 18.96 7.34 4.47
N TYR A 39 19.47 6.49 3.58
CA TYR A 39 19.93 6.93 2.27
C TYR A 39 18.79 7.34 1.36
N MET A 40 17.67 6.61 1.39
CA MET A 40 16.43 6.96 0.69
C MET A 40 15.91 8.32 1.15
N ASP A 41 15.87 8.56 2.46
CA ASP A 41 15.46 9.83 3.04
C ASP A 41 16.36 10.98 2.55
N ALA A 42 17.69 10.79 2.56
CA ALA A 42 18.63 11.75 2.02
C ALA A 42 18.42 12.05 0.52
N LEU A 43 18.02 11.04 -0.27
CA LEU A 43 17.69 11.25 -1.69
C LEU A 43 16.40 12.05 -1.86
N VAL A 44 15.38 11.82 -1.03
CA VAL A 44 14.16 12.64 -1.00
C VAL A 44 14.49 14.08 -0.63
N GLY A 45 15.33 14.28 0.40
CA GLY A 45 15.83 15.60 0.78
C GLY A 45 16.49 16.33 -0.41
N ARG A 46 17.39 15.66 -1.13
CA ARG A 46 18.04 16.24 -2.33
C ARG A 46 17.05 16.61 -3.43
N LEU A 47 15.96 15.85 -3.61
CA LEU A 47 14.90 16.22 -4.56
C LEU A 47 14.19 17.49 -4.12
N VAL A 48 13.86 17.61 -2.84
CA VAL A 48 13.24 18.81 -2.26
C VAL A 48 14.17 20.03 -2.39
N ASP A 49 15.43 19.89 -2.01
CA ASP A 49 16.46 20.95 -2.15
C ASP A 49 16.59 21.40 -3.62
N THR A 50 16.51 20.46 -4.56
CA THR A 50 16.56 20.79 -6.00
C THR A 50 15.36 21.60 -6.44
N LEU A 51 14.15 21.27 -5.94
CA LEU A 51 12.95 22.06 -6.20
C LEU A 51 13.08 23.48 -5.63
N GLU A 52 13.62 23.63 -4.43
CA GLU A 52 13.87 24.93 -3.80
C GLU A 52 14.88 25.76 -4.59
N ALA A 53 16.02 25.16 -4.93
CA ALA A 53 17.09 25.84 -5.68
C ALA A 53 16.64 26.34 -7.06
N ASN A 54 15.60 25.70 -7.63
CA ASN A 54 15.01 26.10 -8.92
C ASN A 54 13.74 26.96 -8.78
N GLY A 55 13.35 27.37 -7.56
CA GLY A 55 12.15 28.17 -7.32
C GLY A 55 10.85 27.45 -7.64
N LEU A 56 10.82 26.13 -7.60
CA LEU A 56 9.69 25.30 -7.95
C LEU A 56 8.93 24.79 -6.73
N ARG A 57 9.52 24.85 -5.53
CA ARG A 57 9.00 24.19 -4.32
C ARG A 57 7.60 24.64 -3.93
N GLU A 58 7.35 25.95 -3.98
CA GLU A 58 6.05 26.56 -3.63
C GLU A 58 4.91 26.15 -4.57
N ASN A 59 5.23 25.65 -5.75
CA ASN A 59 4.24 25.21 -6.73
C ASN A 59 4.38 23.73 -7.11
N THR A 60 4.85 22.92 -6.18
CA THR A 60 5.04 21.47 -6.42
C THR A 60 4.47 20.65 -5.27
N LEU A 61 3.51 19.79 -5.60
CA LEU A 61 3.07 18.69 -4.73
C LEU A 61 4.13 17.59 -4.75
N VAL A 62 4.68 17.26 -3.60
CA VAL A 62 5.55 16.09 -3.40
C VAL A 62 4.74 15.01 -2.68
N VAL A 63 4.68 13.81 -3.26
CA VAL A 63 4.03 12.65 -2.64
C VAL A 63 5.05 11.53 -2.50
N PHE A 64 5.17 11.00 -1.29
CA PHE A 64 6.00 9.84 -0.99
C PHE A 64 5.13 8.70 -0.48
N THR A 65 5.37 7.49 -0.98
CA THR A 65 4.68 6.27 -0.52
C THR A 65 5.54 5.03 -0.77
N GLY A 66 5.23 3.94 -0.07
CA GLY A 66 5.72 2.60 -0.40
C GLY A 66 4.73 1.86 -1.30
N ASP A 67 5.18 0.87 -2.03
CA ASP A 67 4.33 0.03 -2.90
C ASP A 67 3.70 -1.15 -2.15
N ASN A 68 4.38 -1.64 -1.12
CA ASN A 68 3.98 -2.78 -0.28
C ASN A 68 4.76 -2.79 1.04
N GLY A 69 4.37 -3.68 1.93
CA GLY A 69 5.02 -3.84 3.23
C GLY A 69 6.47 -4.32 3.16
N THR A 70 7.17 -4.20 4.28
CA THR A 70 8.57 -4.59 4.46
C THR A 70 8.78 -6.09 4.23
N ASN A 71 9.95 -6.45 3.69
CA ASN A 71 10.32 -7.86 3.48
C ASN A 71 10.28 -8.66 4.79
N GLU A 72 9.77 -9.90 4.73
CA GLU A 72 9.53 -10.78 5.88
C GLU A 72 10.78 -11.21 6.67
N VAL A 73 11.98 -11.08 6.07
CA VAL A 73 13.24 -11.39 6.78
C VAL A 73 13.61 -10.31 7.80
N LEU A 74 12.94 -9.17 7.75
CA LEU A 74 13.18 -8.06 8.66
C LEU A 74 12.20 -8.07 9.82
N HIS A 75 12.73 -7.76 11.00
CA HIS A 75 11.95 -7.55 12.22
C HIS A 75 12.25 -6.15 12.73
N SER A 76 11.23 -5.35 12.93
CA SER A 76 11.31 -3.97 13.44
C SER A 76 10.56 -3.85 14.75
N GLU A 77 10.96 -2.91 15.57
CA GLU A 77 10.22 -2.56 16.77
C GLU A 77 9.28 -1.39 16.45
N PHE A 78 8.03 -1.52 16.83
CA PHE A 78 7.03 -0.48 16.73
C PHE A 78 6.11 -0.54 17.97
N GLU A 79 5.99 0.58 18.69
CA GLU A 79 5.18 0.69 19.92
C GLU A 79 5.47 -0.40 20.97
N GLY A 80 6.74 -0.83 21.08
CA GLY A 80 7.18 -1.85 22.00
C GLY A 80 6.96 -3.30 21.56
N GLU A 81 6.36 -3.50 20.38
CA GLU A 81 6.15 -4.82 19.80
C GLU A 81 7.16 -5.11 18.69
N GLN A 82 7.58 -6.39 18.59
CA GLN A 82 8.42 -6.86 17.49
C GLN A 82 7.55 -7.22 16.29
N LEU A 83 7.63 -6.43 15.23
CA LEU A 83 6.88 -6.64 14.01
C LEU A 83 7.75 -7.29 12.93
N ARG A 84 7.30 -8.43 12.45
CA ARG A 84 7.86 -9.05 11.24
C ARG A 84 7.31 -8.36 10.01
N GLY A 85 8.13 -8.18 8.99
CA GLY A 85 7.68 -7.68 7.68
C GLY A 85 6.61 -8.58 7.06
N GLY A 86 5.70 -7.98 6.32
CA GLY A 86 4.53 -8.65 5.73
C GLY A 86 4.46 -8.61 4.20
N LYS A 87 5.55 -8.27 3.51
CA LYS A 87 5.56 -8.24 2.05
C LYS A 87 5.09 -9.58 1.47
N GLY A 88 4.09 -9.53 0.58
CA GLY A 88 3.50 -10.70 -0.04
C GLY A 88 2.30 -11.27 0.72
N TYR A 89 1.93 -10.68 1.85
CA TYR A 89 0.73 -11.04 2.59
C TYR A 89 -0.37 -9.99 2.44
N THR A 90 -1.61 -10.40 2.66
CA THR A 90 -2.77 -9.50 2.55
C THR A 90 -3.13 -8.79 3.86
N TYR A 91 -2.57 -9.21 5.01
CA TYR A 91 -2.78 -8.49 6.28
C TYR A 91 -2.02 -7.14 6.33
N ASP A 92 -2.26 -6.35 7.37
CA ASP A 92 -1.82 -4.95 7.46
C ASP A 92 -0.31 -4.75 7.19
N HIS A 93 0.56 -5.59 7.77
CA HIS A 93 2.02 -5.46 7.55
C HIS A 93 2.46 -5.65 6.09
N GLY A 94 1.59 -6.19 5.24
CA GLY A 94 1.86 -6.37 3.80
C GLY A 94 1.26 -5.28 2.91
N THR A 95 0.20 -4.63 3.38
CA THR A 95 -0.64 -3.75 2.55
C THR A 95 -0.75 -2.32 3.05
N HIS A 96 -0.49 -2.06 4.33
CA HIS A 96 -0.50 -0.73 4.91
C HIS A 96 0.89 -0.11 4.78
N VAL A 97 1.01 0.97 4.02
CA VAL A 97 2.27 1.64 3.67
C VAL A 97 2.22 3.11 4.06
N PRO A 98 3.36 3.76 4.31
CA PRO A 98 3.38 5.20 4.56
C PRO A 98 2.88 5.97 3.33
N LEU A 99 2.16 7.05 3.58
CA LEU A 99 1.77 8.04 2.58
C LEU A 99 2.02 9.43 3.15
N ILE A 100 2.86 10.21 2.48
CA ILE A 100 3.17 11.59 2.86
C ILE A 100 2.87 12.48 1.66
N ALA A 101 2.06 13.50 1.86
CA ALA A 101 1.80 14.54 0.86
C ALA A 101 2.27 15.88 1.42
N ASN A 102 3.05 16.62 0.65
CA ASN A 102 3.58 17.90 1.07
C ASN A 102 3.56 18.92 -0.06
N TRP A 103 2.98 20.09 0.22
CA TRP A 103 2.96 21.25 -0.66
C TRP A 103 2.92 22.52 0.19
N PRO A 104 4.03 23.26 0.32
CA PRO A 104 4.06 24.48 1.11
C PRO A 104 2.97 25.46 0.73
N GLY A 105 2.33 26.06 1.74
CA GLY A 105 1.25 27.03 1.54
C GLY A 105 -0.10 26.46 1.07
N ARG A 106 -0.16 25.18 0.67
CA ARG A 106 -1.41 24.53 0.25
C ARG A 106 -1.83 23.38 1.15
N ILE A 107 -0.89 22.58 1.62
CA ILE A 107 -1.15 21.51 2.59
C ILE A 107 -0.72 22.02 3.96
N PRO A 108 -1.62 22.11 4.94
CA PRO A 108 -1.28 22.51 6.29
C PRO A 108 -0.26 21.56 6.92
N GLU A 109 0.69 22.11 7.68
CA GLU A 109 1.76 21.35 8.32
C GLU A 109 1.25 20.50 9.50
N GLY A 110 1.94 19.39 9.77
CA GLY A 110 1.75 18.58 10.98
C GLY A 110 0.41 17.82 11.05
N GLN A 111 -0.34 17.72 9.95
CA GLN A 111 -1.57 16.96 9.94
C GLN A 111 -1.33 15.45 9.82
N VAL A 112 -2.14 14.69 10.56
CA VAL A 112 -2.29 13.25 10.42
C VAL A 112 -3.73 12.97 10.04
N ASN A 113 -3.96 12.26 8.95
CA ASN A 113 -5.28 11.85 8.49
C ASN A 113 -5.40 10.32 8.56
N GLY A 114 -6.49 9.83 9.16
CA GLY A 114 -6.77 8.40 9.34
C GLY A 114 -7.72 7.81 8.30
N ASP A 115 -8.11 8.57 7.29
CA ASP A 115 -9.03 8.08 6.26
C ASP A 115 -8.38 6.97 5.42
N LEU A 116 -9.21 6.06 4.95
CA LEU A 116 -8.76 5.01 4.03
C LEU A 116 -8.38 5.61 2.67
N ILE A 117 -7.23 5.20 2.15
CA ILE A 117 -6.73 5.56 0.83
C ILE A 117 -6.28 4.30 0.10
N ALA A 118 -6.56 4.22 -1.18
CA ALA A 118 -6.08 3.16 -2.07
C ALA A 118 -5.23 3.75 -3.20
N PHE A 119 -4.37 2.94 -3.83
CA PHE A 119 -3.54 3.42 -4.95
C PHE A 119 -4.36 3.92 -6.15
N SER A 120 -5.56 3.39 -6.36
CA SER A 120 -6.49 3.91 -7.36
C SER A 120 -6.86 5.38 -7.15
N ASP A 121 -6.72 5.90 -5.91
CA ASP A 121 -7.08 7.27 -5.55
C ASP A 121 -6.04 8.30 -5.97
N PHE A 122 -4.82 7.87 -6.29
CA PHE A 122 -3.74 8.78 -6.68
C PHE A 122 -4.06 9.53 -7.97
N PHE A 123 -4.56 8.84 -8.99
CA PHE A 123 -4.88 9.48 -10.28
C PHE A 123 -5.89 10.62 -10.13
N PRO A 124 -7.11 10.41 -9.58
CA PRO A 124 -8.04 11.51 -9.40
C PRO A 124 -7.52 12.60 -8.45
N THR A 125 -6.69 12.25 -7.45
CA THR A 125 -6.09 13.23 -6.54
C THR A 125 -5.09 14.14 -7.26
N ILE A 126 -4.23 13.58 -8.09
CA ILE A 126 -3.26 14.36 -8.88
C ILE A 126 -3.98 15.28 -9.87
N VAL A 127 -5.03 14.79 -10.51
CA VAL A 127 -5.83 15.59 -11.45
C VAL A 127 -6.48 16.77 -10.73
N GLU A 128 -7.07 16.54 -9.54
CA GLU A 128 -7.70 17.60 -8.75
C GLU A 128 -6.66 18.59 -8.22
N ALA A 129 -5.53 18.11 -7.69
CA ALA A 129 -4.43 18.96 -7.22
C ALA A 129 -3.84 19.84 -8.32
N ALA A 130 -3.83 19.36 -9.57
CA ALA A 130 -3.43 20.11 -10.75
C ALA A 130 -4.47 21.14 -11.21
N GLY A 131 -5.62 21.25 -10.54
CA GLY A 131 -6.70 22.15 -10.90
C GLY A 131 -7.49 21.73 -12.15
N LEU A 132 -7.38 20.47 -12.55
CA LEU A 132 -8.13 19.95 -13.69
C LEU A 132 -9.54 19.51 -13.26
N PRO A 133 -10.54 19.65 -14.15
CA PRO A 133 -11.91 19.32 -13.78
C PRO A 133 -12.13 17.81 -13.58
N PRO A 134 -13.01 17.41 -12.64
CA PRO A 134 -13.31 16.01 -12.34
C PRO A 134 -13.78 15.17 -13.54
N LYS A 135 -14.35 15.82 -14.58
CA LYS A 135 -14.75 15.14 -15.83
C LYS A 135 -13.59 14.43 -16.55
N ASN A 136 -12.34 14.76 -16.18
CA ASN A 136 -11.16 14.11 -16.75
C ASN A 136 -10.86 12.74 -16.10
N VAL A 137 -11.62 12.35 -15.08
CA VAL A 137 -11.43 11.11 -14.30
C VAL A 137 -12.71 10.28 -14.19
N THR A 138 -13.63 10.40 -15.15
CA THR A 138 -14.95 9.72 -15.12
C THR A 138 -14.88 8.22 -15.05
N ASP A 139 -13.82 7.61 -15.59
CA ASP A 139 -13.64 6.16 -15.67
C ASP A 139 -12.63 5.65 -14.62
N ALA A 140 -12.28 6.48 -13.63
CA ALA A 140 -11.35 6.07 -12.56
C ALA A 140 -12.10 5.39 -11.42
N ASP A 141 -11.56 4.25 -10.96
CA ASP A 141 -12.07 3.53 -9.79
C ASP A 141 -11.75 4.21 -8.45
N GLY A 142 -10.89 5.22 -8.48
CA GLY A 142 -10.39 5.92 -7.31
C GLY A 142 -11.23 7.13 -6.92
N TRP A 143 -11.06 7.55 -5.67
CA TRP A 143 -11.66 8.75 -5.09
C TRP A 143 -10.57 9.72 -4.69
N SER A 144 -10.67 10.97 -5.11
CA SER A 144 -9.67 11.97 -4.74
C SER A 144 -9.63 12.18 -3.23
N PHE A 145 -8.43 12.13 -2.67
CA PHE A 145 -8.13 12.54 -1.29
C PHE A 145 -7.48 13.93 -1.22
N TRP A 146 -7.53 14.69 -2.32
CA TRP A 146 -6.98 16.04 -2.33
C TRP A 146 -7.61 16.97 -1.27
N PRO A 147 -8.95 16.95 -1.05
CA PRO A 147 -9.55 17.73 0.01
C PRO A 147 -8.98 17.43 1.40
N GLN A 148 -8.70 16.16 1.71
CA GLN A 148 -8.09 15.77 2.98
C GLN A 148 -6.66 16.29 3.10
N CYS A 149 -5.89 16.28 2.01
CA CYS A 149 -4.58 16.92 1.98
C CYS A 149 -4.66 18.41 2.35
N GLU A 150 -5.66 19.12 1.88
CA GLU A 150 -5.89 20.54 2.20
C GLU A 150 -6.52 20.77 3.60
N GLY A 151 -6.64 19.75 4.44
CA GLY A 151 -7.26 19.86 5.77
C GLY A 151 -8.78 19.96 5.74
N ARG A 152 -9.42 19.69 4.60
CA ARG A 152 -10.88 19.66 4.44
C ARG A 152 -11.40 18.23 4.58
N LYS A 153 -12.63 18.06 5.02
CA LYS A 153 -13.24 16.74 5.20
C LYS A 153 -13.32 15.92 3.90
N GLY A 154 -13.60 16.54 2.78
CA GLY A 154 -13.80 15.85 1.50
C GLY A 154 -14.88 14.76 1.54
N LYS A 155 -14.66 13.72 0.77
CA LYS A 155 -15.47 12.50 0.72
C LYS A 155 -14.56 11.29 0.90
N PRO A 156 -14.15 10.97 2.15
CA PRO A 156 -13.32 9.82 2.40
C PRO A 156 -14.02 8.53 1.96
N ARG A 157 -13.23 7.55 1.52
CA ARG A 157 -13.79 6.25 1.19
C ARG A 157 -14.16 5.47 2.45
N ASP A 158 -15.23 4.73 2.37
CA ASP A 158 -15.72 3.88 3.46
C ASP A 158 -15.10 2.48 3.45
N TRP A 159 -14.40 2.14 2.39
CA TRP A 159 -13.85 0.80 2.19
C TRP A 159 -12.71 0.82 1.16
N VAL A 160 -11.86 -0.21 1.25
CA VAL A 160 -10.88 -0.55 0.23
C VAL A 160 -11.18 -1.96 -0.27
N TYR A 161 -11.14 -2.16 -1.58
CA TYR A 161 -11.16 -3.46 -2.22
C TYR A 161 -9.74 -3.87 -2.57
N GLY A 162 -9.39 -5.12 -2.29
CA GLY A 162 -8.12 -5.71 -2.66
C GLY A 162 -8.33 -6.99 -3.47
N TYR A 163 -7.59 -7.08 -4.55
CA TYR A 163 -7.43 -8.28 -5.34
C TYR A 163 -5.97 -8.70 -5.29
N TYR A 164 -5.71 -9.88 -4.77
CA TYR A 164 -4.37 -10.41 -4.63
C TYR A 164 -4.27 -11.74 -5.39
N PHE A 165 -3.38 -11.77 -6.36
CA PHE A 165 -3.05 -12.98 -7.09
C PHE A 165 -1.56 -13.22 -6.99
N PRO A 166 -1.10 -14.01 -6.00
CA PRO A 166 0.30 -14.33 -5.84
C PRO A 166 0.80 -15.13 -7.05
N ARG A 167 2.10 -15.08 -7.27
CA ARG A 167 2.72 -15.90 -8.33
C ARG A 167 2.42 -17.38 -8.04
N PRO A 168 1.73 -18.09 -8.93
CA PRO A 168 1.16 -19.42 -8.65
C PRO A 168 2.21 -20.51 -8.37
N TYR A 169 3.51 -20.18 -8.48
CA TYR A 169 4.60 -21.14 -8.34
C TYR A 169 5.60 -20.81 -7.23
N SER A 170 5.31 -19.85 -6.38
CA SER A 170 6.19 -19.54 -5.26
C SER A 170 5.96 -20.51 -4.10
N LYS A 171 6.80 -21.54 -3.99
CA LYS A 171 6.87 -22.42 -2.80
C LYS A 171 7.36 -21.71 -1.54
N LYS A 172 7.62 -20.41 -1.61
CA LYS A 172 8.31 -19.64 -0.58
C LYS A 172 7.38 -19.11 0.52
N PHE A 173 6.09 -19.11 0.27
CA PHE A 173 5.11 -18.50 1.14
C PHE A 173 4.18 -19.56 1.74
N ASP A 174 3.77 -19.33 2.98
CA ASP A 174 2.86 -20.20 3.72
C ASP A 174 1.52 -20.36 3.00
N ASP A 175 1.01 -21.58 2.96
CA ASP A 175 -0.12 -22.01 2.11
C ASP A 175 -1.43 -21.24 2.33
N LYS A 176 -1.59 -20.55 3.45
CA LYS A 176 -2.88 -19.96 3.81
C LYS A 176 -3.34 -18.83 2.88
N TYR A 177 -2.40 -18.03 2.32
CA TYR A 177 -2.75 -16.84 1.54
C TYR A 177 -1.96 -16.67 0.24
N ASN A 178 -1.04 -17.56 -0.07
CA ASN A 178 -0.01 -17.31 -1.09
C ASN A 178 -0.11 -18.14 -2.36
N HIS A 179 -1.01 -19.11 -2.41
CA HIS A 179 -1.18 -19.98 -3.58
C HIS A 179 -2.53 -19.78 -4.27
N TRP A 180 -3.39 -18.95 -3.71
CA TRP A 180 -4.75 -18.77 -4.19
C TRP A 180 -5.02 -17.30 -4.48
N GLU A 181 -5.74 -17.09 -5.54
CA GLU A 181 -6.38 -15.82 -5.82
C GLU A 181 -7.32 -15.49 -4.66
N VAL A 182 -7.11 -14.33 -4.02
CA VAL A 182 -7.97 -13.86 -2.94
C VAL A 182 -8.46 -12.46 -3.22
N ARG A 183 -9.71 -12.21 -2.86
CA ARG A 183 -10.31 -10.90 -2.84
C ARG A 183 -10.73 -10.57 -1.42
N TYR A 184 -10.58 -9.32 -1.08
CA TYR A 184 -11.07 -8.85 0.19
C TYR A 184 -11.62 -7.43 0.05
N ALA A 185 -12.53 -7.10 0.96
CA ALA A 185 -12.94 -5.73 1.21
C ALA A 185 -12.67 -5.42 2.68
N ARG A 186 -12.17 -4.21 2.97
CA ARG A 186 -11.97 -3.74 4.32
C ARG A 186 -12.56 -2.36 4.53
N ASP A 187 -13.01 -2.08 5.74
CA ASP A 187 -13.18 -0.73 6.25
C ASP A 187 -12.08 -0.42 7.28
N GLU A 188 -12.23 0.63 8.05
CA GLU A 188 -11.22 1.03 9.06
C GLU A 188 -10.97 -0.04 10.12
N ARG A 189 -11.92 -0.94 10.35
CA ARG A 189 -11.84 -1.93 11.43
C ARG A 189 -11.93 -3.36 10.96
N TYR A 190 -12.82 -3.66 10.03
CA TYR A 190 -13.10 -5.02 9.62
C TYR A 190 -12.60 -5.31 8.22
N LYS A 191 -12.17 -6.55 8.02
CA LYS A 191 -11.78 -7.06 6.71
C LYS A 191 -12.47 -8.37 6.44
N LEU A 192 -13.15 -8.44 5.30
CA LEU A 192 -13.89 -9.61 4.81
C LEU A 192 -13.22 -10.15 3.57
N TYR A 193 -12.87 -11.42 3.60
CA TYR A 193 -12.40 -12.17 2.45
C TYR A 193 -13.57 -12.80 1.68
N ASP A 194 -13.34 -13.11 0.41
CA ASP A 194 -14.36 -13.72 -0.47
C ASP A 194 -14.70 -15.18 -0.11
N ASN A 195 -13.89 -15.87 0.70
CA ASN A 195 -14.22 -17.14 1.34
C ASN A 195 -15.17 -16.97 2.54
N GLY A 196 -15.49 -15.73 2.91
CA GLY A 196 -16.38 -15.36 4.00
C GLY A 196 -15.73 -15.21 5.37
N ASP A 197 -14.41 -15.32 5.49
CA ASP A 197 -13.69 -15.03 6.73
C ASP A 197 -13.68 -13.53 6.99
N LEU A 198 -14.08 -13.14 8.20
CA LEU A 198 -14.05 -11.75 8.66
C LEU A 198 -13.07 -11.61 9.82
N TYR A 199 -12.27 -10.57 9.78
CA TYR A 199 -11.30 -10.24 10.84
C TYR A 199 -11.57 -8.85 11.41
N ASP A 200 -11.31 -8.65 12.70
CA ASP A 200 -11.28 -7.34 13.38
C ASP A 200 -9.83 -6.85 13.38
N THR A 201 -9.42 -6.19 12.31
CA THR A 201 -8.02 -5.82 12.07
C THR A 201 -7.48 -4.76 13.03
N GLN A 202 -8.33 -4.06 13.78
CA GLN A 202 -7.88 -3.19 14.87
C GLN A 202 -7.41 -3.98 16.11
N LYS A 203 -7.89 -5.22 16.29
CA LYS A 203 -7.53 -6.08 17.41
C LYS A 203 -6.59 -7.21 17.02
N ASP A 204 -6.61 -7.59 15.77
CA ASP A 204 -5.88 -8.72 15.22
C ASP A 204 -5.28 -8.34 13.86
N VAL A 205 -4.23 -7.54 13.91
CA VAL A 205 -3.53 -7.01 12.71
C VAL A 205 -2.91 -8.13 11.84
N LEU A 206 -2.68 -9.30 12.43
CA LEU A 206 -2.13 -10.48 11.73
C LEU A 206 -3.20 -11.47 11.28
N GLU A 207 -4.48 -11.16 11.48
CA GLU A 207 -5.60 -11.96 11.02
C GLU A 207 -5.56 -13.43 11.45
N LYS A 208 -5.23 -13.66 12.73
CA LYS A 208 -5.11 -15.01 13.32
C LYS A 208 -6.43 -15.62 13.74
N SER A 209 -7.46 -14.78 13.98
CA SER A 209 -8.72 -15.18 14.58
C SER A 209 -9.91 -14.70 13.78
N VAL A 210 -10.59 -15.65 13.11
CA VAL A 210 -11.83 -15.35 12.39
C VAL A 210 -12.94 -14.95 13.37
N VAL A 211 -13.65 -13.88 13.06
CA VAL A 211 -14.80 -13.41 13.86
C VAL A 211 -15.98 -14.39 13.69
N ASP A 212 -16.43 -14.93 14.82
CA ASP A 212 -17.56 -15.87 14.86
C ASP A 212 -18.82 -15.27 14.24
N ARG A 213 -19.42 -15.99 13.29
CA ARG A 213 -20.65 -15.57 12.60
C ARG A 213 -21.87 -15.61 13.50
N GLU A 214 -21.98 -16.63 14.34
CA GLU A 214 -23.17 -16.88 15.15
C GLU A 214 -23.26 -15.95 16.36
N ARG A 215 -22.11 -15.65 16.96
CA ARG A 215 -22.00 -14.80 18.15
C ARG A 215 -21.68 -13.33 17.81
N SER A 216 -21.98 -12.92 16.59
CA SER A 216 -21.64 -11.58 16.10
C SER A 216 -22.57 -10.49 16.61
N SER A 217 -22.00 -9.39 17.08
CA SER A 217 -22.74 -8.16 17.43
C SER A 217 -23.44 -7.56 16.20
N SER A 218 -24.41 -6.67 16.45
CA SER A 218 -25.07 -5.93 15.36
C SER A 218 -24.09 -5.10 14.52
N ALA A 219 -23.01 -4.58 15.12
CA ALA A 219 -21.97 -3.85 14.42
C ALA A 219 -21.20 -4.76 13.45
N VAL A 220 -20.80 -5.95 13.88
CA VAL A 220 -20.13 -6.94 13.03
C VAL A 220 -21.03 -7.37 11.87
N LYS A 221 -22.33 -7.60 12.14
CA LYS A 221 -23.29 -7.97 11.09
C LYS A 221 -23.44 -6.86 10.03
N ARG A 222 -23.46 -5.59 10.44
CA ARG A 222 -23.49 -4.44 9.52
C ARG A 222 -22.21 -4.34 8.69
N ALA A 223 -21.05 -4.46 9.33
CA ALA A 223 -19.77 -4.44 8.64
C ALA A 223 -19.68 -5.56 7.60
N ARG A 224 -20.04 -6.80 7.97
CA ARG A 224 -20.08 -7.93 7.04
C ARG A 224 -20.99 -7.66 5.85
N LYS A 225 -22.21 -7.15 6.08
CA LYS A 225 -23.15 -6.81 5.00
C LYS A 225 -22.58 -5.74 4.06
N LYS A 226 -21.97 -4.68 4.62
CA LYS A 226 -21.31 -3.61 3.86
C LYS A 226 -20.19 -4.16 2.99
N LEU A 227 -19.26 -4.89 3.59
CA LEU A 227 -18.08 -5.41 2.90
C LEU A 227 -18.43 -6.51 1.87
N GLN A 228 -19.47 -7.32 2.14
CA GLN A 228 -19.98 -8.26 1.16
C GLN A 228 -20.53 -7.55 -0.08
N ALA A 229 -21.28 -6.46 0.10
CA ALA A 229 -21.77 -5.67 -1.02
C ALA A 229 -20.62 -5.09 -1.89
N VAL A 230 -19.48 -4.72 -1.26
CA VAL A 230 -18.29 -4.32 -2.01
C VAL A 230 -17.74 -5.50 -2.81
N LEU A 231 -17.57 -6.68 -2.21
CA LEU A 231 -17.09 -7.88 -2.93
C LEU A 231 -18.01 -8.27 -4.09
N ASP A 232 -19.31 -8.13 -3.90
CA ASP A 232 -20.32 -8.43 -4.92
C ASP A 232 -20.30 -7.44 -6.08
N SER A 233 -19.90 -6.18 -5.83
CA SER A 233 -19.74 -5.15 -6.88
C SER A 233 -18.55 -5.41 -7.80
N TYR A 234 -17.59 -6.26 -7.38
CA TYR A 234 -16.47 -6.73 -8.19
C TYR A 234 -16.57 -8.25 -8.45
N PRO A 235 -17.61 -8.72 -9.16
CA PRO A 235 -17.92 -10.15 -9.28
C PRO A 235 -16.89 -10.92 -10.10
N ASN A 236 -16.22 -10.25 -11.01
CA ASN A 236 -15.24 -10.88 -11.88
C ASN A 236 -13.90 -10.99 -11.15
N ARG A 237 -13.53 -12.19 -10.79
CA ARG A 237 -12.12 -12.52 -10.66
C ARG A 237 -11.49 -12.16 -11.99
N GLY A 238 -10.47 -11.32 -12.00
CA GLY A 238 -9.80 -10.89 -13.23
C GLY A 238 -9.59 -12.10 -14.15
N ALA A 239 -9.67 -11.91 -15.44
CA ALA A 239 -9.49 -13.00 -16.38
C ALA A 239 -8.23 -13.77 -15.96
N GLN A 240 -8.38 -15.05 -15.65
CA GLN A 240 -7.24 -15.91 -15.35
C GLN A 240 -6.32 -15.81 -16.56
N VAL A 241 -5.22 -15.09 -16.41
CA VAL A 241 -4.22 -15.01 -17.46
C VAL A 241 -3.60 -16.41 -17.53
N ASP A 242 -3.85 -17.10 -18.61
CA ASP A 242 -3.14 -18.34 -18.90
C ASP A 242 -1.69 -17.98 -19.23
N TYR A 243 -0.88 -17.92 -18.20
CA TYR A 243 0.55 -17.58 -18.33
C TYR A 243 1.33 -18.55 -19.22
N SER A 244 0.78 -19.75 -19.51
CA SER A 244 1.39 -20.67 -20.46
C SER A 244 1.39 -20.14 -21.90
N LYS A 245 0.54 -19.14 -22.17
CA LYS A 245 0.38 -18.49 -23.50
C LYS A 245 1.02 -17.11 -23.58
N VAL A 246 1.64 -16.61 -22.50
CA VAL A 246 2.30 -15.31 -22.49
C VAL A 246 3.79 -15.50 -22.80
N GLU A 247 4.22 -15.14 -23.99
CA GLU A 247 5.62 -15.16 -24.38
C GLU A 247 6.46 -14.24 -23.48
N GLY A 248 7.60 -14.76 -23.00
CA GLY A 248 8.59 -13.98 -22.23
C GLY A 248 8.39 -13.93 -20.72
N VAL A 249 7.35 -14.56 -20.16
CA VAL A 249 7.12 -14.62 -18.72
C VAL A 249 7.56 -15.98 -18.17
N TYR A 250 8.79 -16.06 -17.66
CA TYR A 250 9.34 -17.18 -16.87
C TYR A 250 9.15 -18.59 -17.47
N PRO A 251 9.70 -18.90 -18.66
CA PRO A 251 9.50 -20.22 -19.29
C PRO A 251 10.01 -21.41 -18.48
N SER A 252 10.99 -21.20 -17.59
CA SER A 252 11.61 -22.27 -16.80
C SER A 252 10.77 -22.69 -15.58
N GLU A 253 9.89 -21.84 -15.09
CA GLU A 253 9.06 -22.10 -13.90
C GLU A 253 7.66 -22.63 -14.24
N MET A 254 7.22 -22.47 -15.48
CA MET A 254 5.90 -22.89 -15.96
C MET A 254 5.81 -24.37 -16.41
N LYS A 255 6.92 -25.09 -16.46
CA LYS A 255 6.97 -26.48 -16.95
C LYS A 255 6.97 -27.55 -15.86
N ARG A 256 6.44 -27.26 -14.67
CA ARG A 256 6.33 -28.29 -13.63
C ARG A 256 4.92 -28.44 -13.14
#